data_fcfef9c867abf7247898c1da2e42643d
#
_entry.id   fcfef9c867abf7247898c1da2e42643d
#
_cell.length_a   1.000
_cell.length_b   1.000
_cell.length_c   1.000
_cell.angle_alpha   90.00
_cell.angle_beta   90.00
_cell.angle_gamma   90.00
#
_symmetry.space_group_name_H-M   'P 1'
#
loop_
_entity.id
_entity.type
_entity.pdbx_description
1 polymer ?
#
loop_
_entity_poly.entity_id
_entity_poly.type
_entity_poly.pdbx_seq_one_letter_code
_entity_poly.pdbx_strand_id
1 'polypeptide(L)'
;GSGIFQVGTRTPGLVAMTAQSLDSLSGGRFILGLGTSGPQVIEGWHGIPFSKPILHTREIIDICRRVFAGERLSYEGHHWQIPLGQERGGSGMGKALMPGTTPTPSLPIYVASLGPKNLRMTGELADGWLGTVFLPETADVFLGPLREGAKSAGRSLDDIDVVVGTKVAFTDDIESVAEAAKPGIAFQFGAMGTRNQNFYADAYRRQGWADEVSIIQNLWLEGKRKEAREEVSTELALAGIAAGSPADVETELIKYKEAGVNTIRIDPDGETVNERLDTLEEVMAIINRI
;
A
#
# COMPACT_ATOMS: atom_id res chain seq x y z
N GLY A 1 -2.97 -10.32 7.27
CA GLY A 1 -2.97 -10.01 5.84
C GLY A 1 -1.59 -9.90 5.23
N SER A 2 -1.50 -9.69 3.94
CA SER A 2 -0.23 -9.39 3.25
C SER A 2 -0.09 -7.89 2.96
N GLY A 3 1.07 -7.35 3.24
CA GLY A 3 1.37 -5.96 2.94
C GLY A 3 2.70 -5.81 2.20
N ILE A 4 2.78 -6.34 1.02
CA ILE A 4 1.87 -6.82 -0.01
C ILE A 4 2.40 -8.10 -0.70
N PHE A 5 1.56 -8.83 -1.44
CA PHE A 5 2.04 -9.72 -2.49
C PHE A 5 2.28 -8.90 -3.76
N GLN A 6 3.51 -8.97 -4.27
CA GLN A 6 3.91 -8.27 -5.50
C GLN A 6 3.33 -9.00 -6.72
N VAL A 7 2.51 -8.32 -7.51
CA VAL A 7 1.81 -8.93 -8.65
C VAL A 7 2.74 -9.44 -9.75
N GLY A 8 3.95 -8.86 -9.88
CA GLY A 8 4.92 -9.27 -10.90
C GLY A 8 5.76 -10.51 -10.55
N THR A 9 5.70 -11.02 -9.31
CA THR A 9 6.63 -12.08 -8.84
C THR A 9 5.98 -13.43 -8.60
N ARG A 10 4.67 -13.53 -8.74
CA ARG A 10 3.90 -14.76 -8.49
C ARG A 10 2.90 -15.00 -9.61
N THR A 11 2.66 -16.27 -9.92
CA THR A 11 1.56 -16.61 -10.82
C THR A 11 0.21 -16.40 -10.12
N PRO A 12 -0.87 -16.05 -10.85
CA PRO A 12 -2.17 -15.78 -10.26
C PRO A 12 -2.75 -16.98 -9.50
N GLY A 13 -2.56 -18.19 -10.00
CA GLY A 13 -2.97 -19.42 -9.31
C GLY A 13 -2.26 -19.57 -7.96
N LEU A 14 -0.95 -19.29 -7.88
CA LEU A 14 -0.20 -19.33 -6.63
C LEU A 14 -0.69 -18.26 -5.65
N VAL A 15 -0.96 -17.03 -6.13
CA VAL A 15 -1.50 -15.94 -5.30
C VAL A 15 -2.83 -16.37 -4.68
N ALA A 16 -3.76 -16.83 -5.51
CA ALA A 16 -5.10 -17.18 -5.08
C ALA A 16 -5.11 -18.37 -4.09
N MET A 17 -4.40 -19.45 -4.41
CA MET A 17 -4.32 -20.63 -3.52
C MET A 17 -3.62 -20.33 -2.19
N THR A 18 -2.58 -19.50 -2.21
CA THR A 18 -1.91 -19.06 -0.99
C THR A 18 -2.85 -18.23 -0.12
N ALA A 19 -3.59 -17.30 -0.72
CA ALA A 19 -4.56 -16.48 0.00
C ALA A 19 -5.65 -17.35 0.65
N GLN A 20 -6.25 -18.29 -0.08
CA GLN A 20 -7.27 -19.21 0.45
C GLN A 20 -6.71 -20.09 1.58
N SER A 21 -5.47 -20.57 1.45
CA SER A 21 -4.84 -21.38 2.50
C SER A 21 -4.60 -20.57 3.78
N LEU A 22 -4.13 -19.33 3.65
CA LEU A 22 -3.93 -18.42 4.79
C LEU A 22 -5.27 -18.01 5.42
N ASP A 23 -6.29 -17.81 4.60
CA ASP A 23 -7.64 -17.50 5.08
C ASP A 23 -8.20 -18.66 5.91
N SER A 24 -8.11 -19.90 5.40
CA SER A 24 -8.51 -21.09 6.13
C SER A 24 -7.74 -21.28 7.44
N LEU A 25 -6.40 -21.11 7.43
CA LEU A 25 -5.56 -21.21 8.61
C LEU A 25 -5.87 -20.15 9.66
N SER A 26 -6.26 -18.96 9.22
CA SER A 26 -6.60 -17.84 10.12
C SER A 26 -8.05 -17.86 10.61
N GLY A 27 -8.88 -18.80 10.13
CA GLY A 27 -10.31 -18.82 10.44
C GLY A 27 -11.08 -17.67 9.80
N GLY A 28 -10.82 -17.36 8.52
CA GLY A 28 -11.52 -16.33 7.76
C GLY A 28 -11.07 -14.90 8.05
N ARG A 29 -9.86 -14.69 8.56
CA ARG A 29 -9.34 -13.36 8.93
C ARG A 29 -8.27 -12.81 7.99
N PHE A 30 -7.95 -13.54 6.91
CA PHE A 30 -6.88 -13.11 5.99
C PHE A 30 -7.35 -12.03 5.03
N ILE A 31 -6.50 -11.05 4.79
CA ILE A 31 -6.68 -9.99 3.80
C ILE A 31 -5.58 -10.15 2.75
N LEU A 32 -5.95 -10.30 1.48
CA LEU A 32 -5.00 -10.35 0.37
C LEU A 32 -4.61 -8.92 -0.05
N GLY A 33 -3.50 -8.43 0.46
CA GLY A 33 -2.91 -7.17 0.01
C GLY A 33 -2.04 -7.37 -1.23
N LEU A 34 -2.35 -6.67 -2.30
CA LEU A 34 -1.65 -6.69 -3.59
C LEU A 34 -0.97 -5.35 -3.87
N GLY A 35 0.13 -5.38 -4.63
CA GLY A 35 0.77 -4.16 -5.10
C GLY A 35 1.77 -4.41 -6.21
N THR A 36 2.06 -3.35 -6.96
CA THR A 36 2.95 -3.43 -8.13
C THR A 36 4.42 -3.52 -7.77
N SER A 37 4.81 -3.08 -6.56
CA SER A 37 6.21 -2.77 -6.25
C SER A 37 6.78 -1.72 -7.22
N GLY A 38 8.08 -1.72 -7.47
CA GLY A 38 8.76 -0.82 -8.40
C GLY A 38 9.72 -1.56 -9.34
N PRO A 39 10.13 -0.93 -10.45
CA PRO A 39 11.00 -1.56 -11.43
C PRO A 39 12.34 -2.01 -10.84
N GLN A 40 12.89 -1.30 -9.85
CA GLN A 40 14.14 -1.67 -9.20
C GLN A 40 14.06 -3.05 -8.52
N VAL A 41 12.90 -3.37 -7.95
CA VAL A 41 12.66 -4.67 -7.30
C VAL A 41 12.27 -5.72 -8.34
N ILE A 42 11.29 -5.42 -9.19
CA ILE A 42 10.74 -6.40 -10.13
C ILE A 42 11.77 -6.77 -11.21
N GLU A 43 12.45 -5.79 -11.79
CA GLU A 43 13.48 -6.04 -12.82
C GLU A 43 14.84 -6.34 -12.19
N GLY A 44 15.25 -5.53 -11.20
CA GLY A 44 16.59 -5.62 -10.62
C GLY A 44 16.81 -6.82 -9.69
N TRP A 45 15.79 -7.26 -8.97
CA TRP A 45 15.89 -8.38 -8.02
C TRP A 45 15.28 -9.67 -8.57
N HIS A 46 14.13 -9.57 -9.25
CA HIS A 46 13.41 -10.76 -9.74
C HIS A 46 13.68 -11.06 -11.22
N GLY A 47 14.27 -10.15 -11.98
CA GLY A 47 14.58 -10.34 -13.41
C GLY A 47 13.32 -10.46 -14.28
N ILE A 48 12.21 -9.85 -13.88
CA ILE A 48 10.89 -9.90 -14.55
C ILE A 48 10.58 -8.51 -15.10
N PRO A 49 10.09 -8.38 -16.37
CA PRO A 49 9.73 -7.09 -16.92
C PRO A 49 8.66 -6.36 -16.14
N PHE A 50 8.89 -5.09 -15.81
CA PHE A 50 7.92 -4.19 -15.17
C PHE A 50 7.09 -3.48 -16.24
N SER A 51 6.12 -4.17 -16.80
CA SER A 51 5.28 -3.64 -17.88
C SER A 51 3.81 -3.58 -17.49
N LYS A 52 3.12 -2.49 -17.86
CA LYS A 52 1.67 -2.30 -17.63
C LYS A 52 1.21 -2.73 -16.24
N PRO A 53 1.83 -2.28 -15.14
CA PRO A 53 1.62 -2.82 -13.80
C PRO A 53 0.16 -2.70 -13.32
N ILE A 54 -0.57 -1.66 -13.71
CA ILE A 54 -1.98 -1.48 -13.36
C ILE A 54 -2.85 -2.56 -14.03
N LEU A 55 -2.61 -2.83 -15.32
CA LEU A 55 -3.31 -3.90 -16.04
C LEU A 55 -3.00 -5.26 -15.43
N HIS A 56 -1.73 -5.50 -15.08
CA HIS A 56 -1.31 -6.73 -14.42
C HIS A 56 -2.06 -6.94 -13.09
N THR A 57 -2.15 -5.87 -12.26
CA THR A 57 -2.89 -5.93 -11.00
C THR A 57 -4.37 -6.25 -11.23
N ARG A 58 -5.00 -5.61 -12.22
CA ARG A 58 -6.40 -5.87 -12.60
C ARG A 58 -6.63 -7.34 -12.96
N GLU A 59 -5.76 -7.90 -13.80
CA GLU A 59 -5.86 -9.32 -14.22
C GLU A 59 -5.68 -10.27 -13.03
N ILE A 60 -4.75 -10.00 -12.11
CA ILE A 60 -4.57 -10.79 -10.88
C ILE A 60 -5.81 -10.74 -9.99
N ILE A 61 -6.41 -9.55 -9.80
CA ILE A 61 -7.64 -9.41 -9.01
C ILE A 61 -8.77 -10.23 -9.63
N ASP A 62 -9.01 -10.11 -10.94
CA ASP A 62 -10.08 -10.84 -11.62
C ASP A 62 -9.88 -12.36 -11.53
N ILE A 63 -8.66 -12.83 -11.76
CA ILE A 63 -8.33 -14.26 -11.63
C ILE A 63 -8.54 -14.73 -10.18
N CYS A 64 -8.07 -13.97 -9.17
CA CYS A 64 -8.27 -14.32 -7.77
C CYS A 64 -9.75 -14.40 -7.41
N ARG A 65 -10.59 -13.45 -7.85
CA ARG A 65 -12.03 -13.47 -7.61
C ARG A 65 -12.69 -14.74 -8.16
N ARG A 66 -12.34 -15.15 -9.38
CA ARG A 66 -12.84 -16.39 -9.99
C ARG A 66 -12.42 -17.64 -9.22
N VAL A 67 -11.15 -17.69 -8.80
CA VAL A 67 -10.64 -18.79 -7.96
C VAL A 67 -11.34 -18.83 -6.61
N PHE A 68 -11.55 -17.67 -5.96
CA PHE A 68 -12.25 -17.57 -4.68
C PHE A 68 -13.73 -17.97 -4.79
N ALA A 69 -14.35 -17.70 -5.94
CA ALA A 69 -15.71 -18.17 -6.23
C ALA A 69 -15.80 -19.70 -6.50
N GLY A 70 -14.64 -20.39 -6.62
CA GLY A 70 -14.60 -21.82 -6.93
C GLY A 70 -14.87 -22.14 -8.40
N GLU A 71 -14.69 -21.16 -9.28
CA GLU A 71 -14.91 -21.35 -10.72
C GLU A 71 -13.83 -22.23 -11.35
N ARG A 72 -14.21 -22.94 -12.43
CA ARG A 72 -13.25 -23.54 -13.34
C ARG A 72 -12.50 -22.43 -14.05
N LEU A 73 -11.22 -22.27 -13.74
CA LEU A 73 -10.44 -21.12 -14.17
C LEU A 73 -10.15 -21.15 -15.67
N SER A 74 -10.74 -20.21 -16.39
CA SER A 74 -10.42 -19.84 -17.76
C SER A 74 -10.28 -18.32 -17.84
N TYR A 75 -9.17 -17.85 -18.41
CA TYR A 75 -8.86 -16.41 -18.47
C TYR A 75 -8.10 -16.07 -19.75
N GLU A 76 -8.48 -14.98 -20.39
CA GLU A 76 -7.79 -14.45 -21.56
C GLU A 76 -7.47 -12.98 -21.30
N GLY A 77 -6.21 -12.67 -21.05
CA GLY A 77 -5.72 -11.34 -20.75
C GLY A 77 -4.42 -11.01 -21.48
N HIS A 78 -3.91 -9.81 -21.20
CA HIS A 78 -2.64 -9.35 -21.76
C HIS A 78 -1.44 -10.08 -21.13
N HIS A 79 -1.41 -10.17 -19.81
CA HIS A 79 -0.34 -10.84 -19.06
C HIS A 79 -0.59 -12.33 -18.93
N TRP A 80 -1.83 -12.72 -18.75
CA TRP A 80 -2.21 -14.08 -18.41
C TRP A 80 -3.20 -14.68 -19.41
N GLN A 81 -2.88 -15.89 -19.88
CA GLN A 81 -3.79 -16.78 -20.60
C GLN A 81 -3.86 -18.11 -19.84
N ILE A 82 -5.02 -18.50 -19.39
CA ILE A 82 -5.23 -19.70 -18.57
C ILE A 82 -6.44 -20.48 -19.11
N PRO A 83 -6.30 -21.72 -19.60
CA PRO A 83 -5.04 -22.43 -19.81
C PRO A 83 -4.17 -21.78 -20.88
N LEU A 84 -2.84 -21.98 -20.79
CA LEU A 84 -1.89 -21.43 -21.76
C LEU A 84 -2.09 -22.08 -23.13
N GLY A 85 -2.39 -21.27 -24.16
CA GLY A 85 -2.53 -21.71 -25.54
C GLY A 85 -1.19 -22.01 -26.23
N GLN A 86 -1.24 -22.81 -27.29
CA GLN A 86 -0.03 -23.16 -28.05
C GLN A 86 0.63 -21.96 -28.70
N GLU A 87 -0.14 -20.96 -29.14
CA GLU A 87 0.33 -19.70 -29.72
C GLU A 87 1.16 -18.84 -28.73
N ARG A 88 0.99 -19.09 -27.44
CA ARG A 88 1.79 -18.45 -26.36
C ARG A 88 2.80 -19.41 -25.71
N GLY A 89 3.12 -20.52 -26.40
CA GLY A 89 4.14 -21.48 -25.97
C GLY A 89 3.62 -22.61 -25.09
N GLY A 90 2.30 -22.80 -24.98
CA GLY A 90 1.70 -23.94 -24.28
C GLY A 90 1.90 -25.26 -25.04
N SER A 91 1.95 -26.38 -24.32
CA SER A 91 2.10 -27.74 -24.88
C SER A 91 0.82 -28.27 -25.61
N GLY A 92 -0.31 -27.58 -25.47
CA GLY A 92 -1.62 -28.04 -25.92
C GLY A 92 -2.29 -29.03 -24.94
N MET A 93 -1.64 -29.40 -23.84
CA MET A 93 -2.21 -30.32 -22.83
C MET A 93 -2.88 -29.56 -21.66
N GLY A 94 -2.76 -28.25 -21.62
CA GLY A 94 -3.37 -27.40 -20.58
C GLY A 94 -4.89 -27.51 -20.62
N LYS A 95 -5.49 -27.64 -19.42
CA LYS A 95 -6.95 -27.66 -19.24
C LYS A 95 -7.34 -26.70 -18.13
N ALA A 96 -8.51 -26.07 -18.29
CA ALA A 96 -9.09 -25.29 -17.22
C ALA A 96 -9.35 -26.18 -15.98
N LEU A 97 -8.80 -25.77 -14.84
CA LEU A 97 -8.89 -26.52 -13.59
C LEU A 97 -9.75 -25.76 -12.58
N MET A 98 -10.36 -26.49 -11.67
CA MET A 98 -10.95 -25.93 -10.46
C MET A 98 -9.91 -25.96 -9.32
N PRO A 99 -9.86 -24.97 -8.44
CA PRO A 99 -9.04 -25.07 -7.25
C PRO A 99 -9.51 -26.22 -6.36
N GLY A 100 -8.58 -26.92 -5.73
CA GLY A 100 -8.89 -27.98 -4.74
C GLY A 100 -9.20 -27.44 -3.34
N THR A 101 -9.34 -26.13 -3.20
CA THR A 101 -9.65 -25.42 -1.96
C THR A 101 -11.13 -25.14 -1.83
N THR A 102 -11.62 -24.97 -0.60
CA THR A 102 -13.00 -24.51 -0.36
C THR A 102 -13.17 -23.09 -0.91
N PRO A 103 -14.26 -22.80 -1.64
CA PRO A 103 -14.54 -21.44 -2.10
C PRO A 103 -14.61 -20.44 -0.94
N THR A 104 -14.01 -19.27 -1.13
CA THR A 104 -13.98 -18.15 -0.17
C THR A 104 -14.28 -16.83 -0.87
N PRO A 105 -15.51 -16.66 -1.44
CA PRO A 105 -15.85 -15.52 -2.29
C PRO A 105 -15.76 -14.18 -1.55
N SER A 106 -15.84 -14.20 -0.23
CA SER A 106 -15.73 -13.02 0.64
C SER A 106 -14.29 -12.67 1.05
N LEU A 107 -13.27 -13.43 0.60
CA LEU A 107 -11.87 -13.12 0.93
C LEU A 107 -11.51 -11.74 0.37
N PRO A 108 -11.20 -10.75 1.24
CA PRO A 108 -11.00 -9.38 0.80
C PRO A 108 -9.67 -9.18 0.08
N ILE A 109 -9.72 -8.37 -1.00
CA ILE A 109 -8.55 -7.97 -1.76
C ILE A 109 -8.31 -6.48 -1.55
N TYR A 110 -7.17 -6.14 -0.97
CA TYR A 110 -6.72 -4.77 -0.78
C TYR A 110 -5.58 -4.46 -1.75
N VAL A 111 -5.50 -3.20 -2.20
CA VAL A 111 -4.47 -2.78 -3.16
C VAL A 111 -3.66 -1.61 -2.61
N ALA A 112 -2.33 -1.76 -2.65
CA ALA A 112 -1.40 -0.67 -2.39
C ALA A 112 -1.19 0.13 -3.67
N SER A 113 -1.61 1.39 -3.66
CA SER A 113 -1.52 2.30 -4.80
C SER A 113 -1.25 3.73 -4.37
N LEU A 114 -0.45 4.45 -5.17
CA LEU A 114 -0.06 5.85 -4.93
C LEU A 114 -0.49 6.77 -6.06
N GLY A 115 -0.31 6.36 -7.31
CA GLY A 115 -0.61 7.19 -8.47
C GLY A 115 -2.10 7.26 -8.81
N PRO A 116 -2.62 8.38 -9.33
CA PRO A 116 -4.06 8.59 -9.55
C PRO A 116 -4.75 7.51 -10.39
N LYS A 117 -4.08 6.99 -11.43
CA LYS A 117 -4.65 5.93 -12.29
C LYS A 117 -4.79 4.61 -11.53
N ASN A 118 -3.81 4.28 -10.66
CA ASN A 118 -3.84 3.07 -9.85
C ASN A 118 -4.88 3.19 -8.73
N LEU A 119 -5.00 4.38 -8.12
CA LEU A 119 -6.04 4.69 -7.13
C LEU A 119 -7.45 4.54 -7.73
N ARG A 120 -7.70 5.02 -8.96
CA ARG A 120 -8.99 4.78 -9.64
C ARG A 120 -9.27 3.29 -9.83
N MET A 121 -8.29 2.52 -10.29
CA MET A 121 -8.44 1.06 -10.43
C MET A 121 -8.69 0.39 -9.07
N THR A 122 -8.03 0.86 -8.01
CA THR A 122 -8.27 0.38 -6.64
C THR A 122 -9.72 0.64 -6.21
N GLY A 123 -10.22 1.86 -6.39
CA GLY A 123 -11.61 2.22 -6.11
C GLY A 123 -12.63 1.40 -6.89
N GLU A 124 -12.30 1.06 -8.14
CA GLU A 124 -13.16 0.25 -9.01
C GLU A 124 -13.25 -1.21 -8.56
N LEU A 125 -12.16 -1.84 -8.12
CA LEU A 125 -12.04 -3.30 -8.01
C LEU A 125 -11.76 -3.85 -6.61
N ALA A 126 -11.12 -3.06 -5.74
CA ALA A 126 -10.65 -3.55 -4.45
C ALA A 126 -11.69 -3.40 -3.34
N ASP A 127 -11.55 -4.21 -2.29
CA ASP A 127 -12.34 -4.08 -1.06
C ASP A 127 -11.68 -3.11 -0.07
N GLY A 128 -10.38 -2.81 -0.28
CA GLY A 128 -9.66 -1.84 0.53
C GLY A 128 -8.45 -1.25 -0.18
N TRP A 129 -8.01 -0.11 0.31
CA TRP A 129 -6.81 0.58 -0.11
C TRP A 129 -5.75 0.54 0.99
N LEU A 130 -4.55 0.07 0.67
CA LEU A 130 -3.39 0.12 1.54
C LEU A 130 -2.60 1.39 1.23
N GLY A 131 -2.93 2.46 1.92
CA GLY A 131 -2.28 3.76 1.76
C GLY A 131 -0.94 3.85 2.48
N THR A 132 -0.03 4.60 1.89
CA THR A 132 1.23 5.02 2.49
C THR A 132 1.49 6.48 2.13
N VAL A 133 2.31 7.17 2.91
CA VAL A 133 2.62 8.60 2.78
C VAL A 133 1.37 9.50 2.78
N PHE A 134 0.33 9.08 3.47
CA PHE A 134 -0.94 9.78 3.57
C PHE A 134 -0.88 10.84 4.66
N LEU A 135 -1.24 12.06 4.31
CA LEU A 135 -1.40 13.18 5.25
C LEU A 135 -2.89 13.54 5.32
N PRO A 136 -3.50 13.55 6.52
CA PRO A 136 -4.92 13.84 6.68
C PRO A 136 -5.35 15.17 6.05
N GLU A 137 -4.51 16.20 6.14
CA GLU A 137 -4.77 17.54 5.62
C GLU A 137 -4.92 17.59 4.09
N THR A 138 -4.36 16.61 3.40
CA THR A 138 -4.37 16.51 1.94
C THR A 138 -5.01 15.22 1.43
N ALA A 139 -5.86 14.61 2.24
CA ALA A 139 -6.49 13.31 2.00
C ALA A 139 -7.10 13.16 0.60
N ASP A 140 -7.68 14.23 0.05
CA ASP A 140 -8.36 14.20 -1.26
C ASP A 140 -7.42 13.93 -2.44
N VAL A 141 -6.11 14.12 -2.26
CA VAL A 141 -5.07 13.71 -3.22
C VAL A 141 -5.15 12.21 -3.53
N PHE A 142 -5.54 11.40 -2.54
CA PHE A 142 -5.71 9.96 -2.66
C PHE A 142 -7.18 9.55 -2.73
N LEU A 143 -8.02 10.10 -1.86
CA LEU A 143 -9.43 9.71 -1.75
C LEU A 143 -10.27 10.21 -2.94
N GLY A 144 -9.89 11.32 -3.56
CA GLY A 144 -10.55 11.82 -4.77
C GLY A 144 -10.53 10.78 -5.91
N PRO A 145 -9.35 10.33 -6.37
CA PRO A 145 -9.25 9.27 -7.38
C PRO A 145 -9.86 7.93 -6.97
N LEU A 146 -9.78 7.52 -5.69
CA LEU A 146 -10.46 6.33 -5.18
C LEU A 146 -11.98 6.44 -5.35
N ARG A 147 -12.55 7.57 -4.94
CA ARG A 147 -13.98 7.89 -5.06
C ARG A 147 -14.44 7.89 -6.52
N GLU A 148 -13.64 8.47 -7.43
CA GLU A 148 -13.92 8.44 -8.87
C GLU A 148 -13.97 7.01 -9.41
N GLY A 149 -13.02 6.18 -9.00
CA GLY A 149 -12.96 4.76 -9.37
C GLY A 149 -14.16 3.96 -8.85
N ALA A 150 -14.48 4.10 -7.57
CA ALA A 150 -15.65 3.48 -6.95
C ALA A 150 -16.94 3.87 -7.67
N LYS A 151 -17.14 5.15 -7.92
CA LYS A 151 -18.32 5.66 -8.63
C LYS A 151 -18.45 5.09 -10.05
N SER A 152 -17.33 4.91 -10.77
CA SER A 152 -17.36 4.31 -12.12
C SER A 152 -17.84 2.86 -12.12
N ALA A 153 -17.70 2.16 -11.00
CA ALA A 153 -18.16 0.78 -10.78
C ALA A 153 -19.52 0.69 -10.06
N GLY A 154 -20.23 1.82 -9.89
CA GLY A 154 -21.50 1.86 -9.17
C GLY A 154 -21.36 1.66 -7.65
N ARG A 155 -20.17 1.93 -7.11
CA ARG A 155 -19.82 1.82 -5.67
C ARG A 155 -19.64 3.21 -5.06
N SER A 156 -19.52 3.26 -3.74
CA SER A 156 -19.10 4.44 -2.99
C SER A 156 -17.75 4.23 -2.31
N LEU A 157 -17.19 5.28 -1.73
CA LEU A 157 -15.97 5.16 -0.91
C LEU A 157 -16.23 4.36 0.37
N ASP A 158 -17.47 4.34 0.86
CA ASP A 158 -17.89 3.57 2.04
C ASP A 158 -17.81 2.05 1.84
N ASP A 159 -17.74 1.60 0.57
CA ASP A 159 -17.55 0.20 0.22
C ASP A 159 -16.06 -0.21 0.21
N ILE A 160 -15.16 0.70 0.58
CA ILE A 160 -13.71 0.52 0.52
C ILE A 160 -13.10 0.79 1.90
N ASP A 161 -12.42 -0.20 2.47
CA ASP A 161 -11.64 0.03 3.69
C ASP A 161 -10.41 0.88 3.38
N VAL A 162 -10.38 2.10 3.92
CA VAL A 162 -9.25 3.04 3.78
C VAL A 162 -8.25 2.77 4.89
N VAL A 163 -7.19 2.02 4.56
CA VAL A 163 -6.15 1.61 5.50
C VAL A 163 -4.89 2.44 5.28
N VAL A 164 -4.49 3.20 6.28
CA VAL A 164 -3.23 3.97 6.26
C VAL A 164 -2.37 3.64 7.46
N GLY A 165 -1.10 4.05 7.44
CA GLY A 165 -0.18 3.85 8.55
C GLY A 165 0.31 5.17 9.12
N THR A 166 0.52 5.22 10.44
CA THR A 166 1.21 6.30 11.12
C THR A 166 2.16 5.73 12.19
N LYS A 167 3.27 6.41 12.40
CA LYS A 167 4.10 6.19 13.59
C LYS A 167 3.44 6.90 14.77
N VAL A 168 3.46 6.27 15.94
CA VAL A 168 2.99 6.88 17.19
C VAL A 168 4.12 6.90 18.21
N ALA A 169 4.37 8.07 18.79
CA ALA A 169 5.37 8.25 19.84
C ALA A 169 4.83 9.16 20.95
N PHE A 170 4.73 8.62 22.17
CA PHE A 170 4.42 9.43 23.36
C PHE A 170 5.72 9.98 23.93
N THR A 171 5.98 11.28 23.72
CA THR A 171 7.22 11.93 24.11
C THR A 171 7.08 13.44 24.18
N ASP A 172 7.89 14.07 25.04
CA ASP A 172 8.05 15.53 25.07
C ASP A 172 9.17 15.99 24.10
N ASP A 173 10.00 15.05 23.60
CA ASP A 173 11.12 15.34 22.69
C ASP A 173 10.71 15.10 21.23
N ILE A 174 9.90 16.01 20.70
CA ILE A 174 9.42 15.98 19.31
C ILE A 174 10.56 16.15 18.30
N GLU A 175 11.60 16.90 18.65
CA GLU A 175 12.77 17.14 17.79
C GLU A 175 13.49 15.81 17.51
N SER A 176 13.67 14.97 18.52
CA SER A 176 14.27 13.64 18.34
C SER A 176 13.45 12.75 17.40
N VAL A 177 12.12 12.80 17.46
CA VAL A 177 11.24 12.07 16.54
C VAL A 177 11.43 12.56 15.11
N ALA A 178 11.49 13.88 14.90
CA ALA A 178 11.73 14.48 13.60
C ALA A 178 13.09 14.06 13.02
N GLU A 179 14.16 14.19 13.81
CA GLU A 179 15.52 13.80 13.39
C GLU A 179 15.61 12.32 13.01
N ALA A 180 14.94 11.45 13.75
CA ALA A 180 14.88 10.02 13.45
C ALA A 180 14.15 9.71 12.13
N ALA A 181 13.18 10.54 11.71
CA ALA A 181 12.42 10.35 10.48
C ALA A 181 13.15 10.84 9.20
N LYS A 182 13.98 11.89 9.30
CA LYS A 182 14.68 12.54 8.18
C LYS A 182 15.43 11.57 7.25
N PRO A 183 16.22 10.59 7.74
CA PRO A 183 16.91 9.66 6.87
C PRO A 183 15.99 8.82 5.97
N GLY A 184 14.85 8.39 6.52
CA GLY A 184 13.86 7.60 5.80
C GLY A 184 13.18 8.39 4.68
N ILE A 185 12.85 9.65 4.94
CA ILE A 185 12.23 10.56 3.96
C ILE A 185 13.20 10.87 2.83
N ALA A 186 14.45 11.25 3.15
CA ALA A 186 15.49 11.51 2.15
C ALA A 186 15.76 10.26 1.28
N PHE A 187 15.76 9.07 1.89
CA PHE A 187 15.86 7.80 1.15
C PHE A 187 14.68 7.56 0.22
N GLN A 188 13.45 7.80 0.66
CA GLN A 188 12.26 7.66 -0.18
C GLN A 188 12.32 8.57 -1.41
N PHE A 189 12.74 9.83 -1.26
CA PHE A 189 12.80 10.76 -2.38
C PHE A 189 13.96 10.46 -3.32
N GLY A 190 15.08 10.00 -2.79
CA GLY A 190 16.31 9.80 -3.58
C GLY A 190 16.49 8.38 -4.15
N ALA A 191 16.16 7.34 -3.37
CA ALA A 191 16.51 5.95 -3.68
C ALA A 191 15.34 5.10 -4.19
N MET A 192 14.09 5.44 -3.83
CA MET A 192 12.92 4.61 -4.17
C MET A 192 12.41 4.83 -5.60
N GLY A 193 13.29 5.16 -6.53
CA GLY A 193 12.94 5.40 -7.92
C GLY A 193 14.10 5.96 -8.73
N THR A 194 13.75 6.58 -9.85
CA THR A 194 14.67 7.37 -10.69
C THR A 194 14.32 8.85 -10.59
N ARG A 195 15.15 9.73 -11.18
CA ARG A 195 14.85 11.18 -11.25
C ARG A 195 13.47 11.47 -11.82
N ASN A 196 13.05 10.70 -12.81
CA ASN A 196 11.81 10.95 -13.57
C ASN A 196 10.63 10.05 -13.15
N GLN A 197 10.87 9.10 -12.26
CA GLN A 197 9.85 8.15 -11.83
C GLN A 197 10.12 7.68 -10.41
N ASN A 198 9.57 8.41 -9.45
CA ASN A 198 9.59 8.06 -8.04
C ASN A 198 8.19 8.29 -7.45
N PHE A 199 7.46 7.20 -7.25
CA PHE A 199 6.06 7.24 -6.83
C PHE A 199 5.87 7.86 -5.45
N TYR A 200 6.84 7.72 -4.54
CA TYR A 200 6.81 8.33 -3.21
C TYR A 200 7.02 9.84 -3.31
N ALA A 201 8.08 10.27 -3.97
CA ALA A 201 8.35 11.69 -4.22
C ALA A 201 7.15 12.37 -4.92
N ASP A 202 6.55 11.70 -5.92
CA ASP A 202 5.39 12.23 -6.64
C ASP A 202 4.14 12.31 -5.74
N ALA A 203 3.99 11.41 -4.76
CA ALA A 203 2.91 11.48 -3.80
C ALA A 203 3.07 12.69 -2.87
N TYR A 204 4.25 12.95 -2.37
CA TYR A 204 4.53 14.14 -1.55
C TYR A 204 4.40 15.45 -2.34
N ARG A 205 4.86 15.50 -3.61
CA ARG A 205 4.67 16.67 -4.49
C ARG A 205 3.20 17.05 -4.63
N ARG A 206 2.32 16.05 -4.79
CA ARG A 206 0.88 16.27 -4.90
C ARG A 206 0.24 16.73 -3.59
N GLN A 207 0.89 16.48 -2.46
CA GLN A 207 0.48 16.90 -1.13
C GLN A 207 1.05 18.27 -0.72
N GLY A 208 1.69 19.01 -1.65
CA GLY A 208 2.18 20.36 -1.40
C GLY A 208 3.68 20.50 -1.17
N TRP A 209 4.43 19.39 -1.10
CA TRP A 209 5.86 19.39 -0.78
C TRP A 209 6.77 19.42 -2.03
N ALA A 210 6.31 20.00 -3.14
CA ALA A 210 7.02 19.90 -4.43
C ALA A 210 8.43 20.48 -4.42
N ASP A 211 8.62 21.63 -3.79
CA ASP A 211 9.91 22.34 -3.76
C ASP A 211 10.92 21.57 -2.91
N GLU A 212 10.54 21.20 -1.69
CA GLU A 212 11.41 20.49 -0.75
C GLU A 212 11.80 19.10 -1.29
N VAL A 213 10.83 18.36 -1.82
CA VAL A 213 11.08 17.07 -2.52
C VAL A 213 12.12 17.25 -3.63
N SER A 214 12.05 18.33 -4.40
CA SER A 214 12.95 18.57 -5.52
C SER A 214 14.37 18.86 -5.06
N ILE A 215 14.54 19.63 -4.00
CA ILE A 215 15.85 19.94 -3.41
C ILE A 215 16.48 18.65 -2.87
N ILE A 216 15.77 17.92 -2.02
CA ILE A 216 16.24 16.69 -1.37
C ILE A 216 16.61 15.64 -2.42
N GLN A 217 15.75 15.44 -3.43
CA GLN A 217 16.00 14.47 -4.50
C GLN A 217 17.25 14.83 -5.32
N ASN A 218 17.46 16.11 -5.67
CA ASN A 218 18.63 16.54 -6.40
C ASN A 218 19.92 16.29 -5.60
N LEU A 219 19.97 16.70 -4.33
CA LEU A 219 21.12 16.45 -3.46
C LEU A 219 21.44 14.96 -3.34
N TRP A 220 20.41 14.12 -3.18
CA TRP A 220 20.60 12.67 -3.12
C TRP A 220 21.23 12.11 -4.39
N LEU A 221 20.72 12.52 -5.56
CA LEU A 221 21.20 12.06 -6.87
C LEU A 221 22.61 12.59 -7.21
N GLU A 222 23.02 13.70 -6.63
CA GLU A 222 24.39 14.22 -6.68
C GLU A 222 25.33 13.49 -5.71
N GLY A 223 24.84 12.53 -4.91
CA GLY A 223 25.63 11.81 -3.92
C GLY A 223 25.77 12.53 -2.57
N LYS A 224 25.21 13.71 -2.41
CA LYS A 224 25.20 14.55 -1.21
C LYS A 224 24.15 14.08 -0.22
N ARG A 225 24.27 12.81 0.23
CA ARG A 225 23.25 12.16 1.06
C ARG A 225 23.06 12.76 2.44
N LYS A 226 24.13 13.37 2.99
CA LYS A 226 24.07 14.03 4.29
C LYS A 226 23.28 15.32 4.17
N GLU A 227 23.62 16.15 3.21
CA GLU A 227 22.91 17.39 2.92
C GLU A 227 21.44 17.13 2.58
N ALA A 228 21.16 16.09 1.80
CA ALA A 228 19.78 15.68 1.51
C ALA A 228 18.94 15.35 2.75
N ARG A 229 19.56 14.84 3.81
CA ARG A 229 18.86 14.58 5.09
C ARG A 229 18.67 15.88 5.88
N GLU A 230 19.67 16.75 5.86
CA GLU A 230 19.66 18.04 6.56
C GLU A 230 18.61 19.00 5.97
N GLU A 231 18.32 18.86 4.67
CA GLU A 231 17.26 19.62 3.98
C GLU A 231 15.83 19.14 4.29
N VAL A 232 15.63 17.98 4.93
CA VAL A 232 14.30 17.57 5.38
C VAL A 232 13.90 18.46 6.55
N SER A 233 12.88 19.30 6.36
CA SER A 233 12.36 20.16 7.43
C SER A 233 11.75 19.35 8.57
N THR A 234 11.73 19.93 9.76
CA THR A 234 11.03 19.32 10.91
C THR A 234 9.54 19.13 10.62
N GLU A 235 8.93 20.07 9.91
CA GLU A 235 7.52 19.99 9.50
C GLU A 235 7.26 18.78 8.60
N LEU A 236 8.06 18.59 7.54
CA LEU A 236 7.95 17.41 6.67
C LEU A 236 8.27 16.11 7.41
N ALA A 237 9.26 16.14 8.31
CA ALA A 237 9.67 14.97 9.09
C ALA A 237 8.56 14.46 10.02
N LEU A 238 7.77 15.37 10.57
CA LEU A 238 6.64 15.06 11.46
C LEU A 238 5.33 14.86 10.71
N ALA A 239 5.27 15.21 9.42
CA ALA A 239 4.06 15.05 8.64
C ALA A 239 3.60 13.58 8.61
N GLY A 240 2.39 13.33 9.09
CA GLY A 240 1.83 11.99 9.20
C GLY A 240 2.41 11.13 10.33
N ILE A 241 3.04 11.74 11.35
CA ILE A 241 3.46 11.10 12.59
C ILE A 241 2.59 11.64 13.73
N ALA A 242 1.99 10.77 14.51
CA ALA A 242 1.28 11.13 15.74
C ALA A 242 2.26 11.10 16.92
N ALA A 243 2.83 12.25 17.27
CA ALA A 243 3.84 12.35 18.33
C ALA A 243 3.50 13.46 19.32
N GLY A 244 3.85 13.26 20.59
CA GLY A 244 3.65 14.24 21.65
C GLY A 244 3.01 13.67 22.89
N SER A 245 2.30 14.52 23.63
CA SER A 245 1.48 14.09 24.74
C SER A 245 0.31 13.20 24.27
N PRO A 246 -0.36 12.44 25.17
CA PRO A 246 -1.56 11.70 24.80
C PRO A 246 -2.64 12.55 24.14
N ALA A 247 -2.77 13.82 24.49
CA ALA A 247 -3.71 14.76 23.89
C ALA A 247 -3.33 15.16 22.46
N ASP A 248 -2.03 15.29 22.17
CA ASP A 248 -1.52 15.58 20.83
C ASP A 248 -1.73 14.38 19.90
N VAL A 249 -1.42 13.18 20.38
CA VAL A 249 -1.67 11.92 19.64
C VAL A 249 -3.15 11.73 19.37
N GLU A 250 -4.03 11.97 20.36
CA GLU A 250 -5.49 11.90 20.18
C GLU A 250 -5.96 12.89 19.11
N THR A 251 -5.45 14.13 19.14
CA THR A 251 -5.77 15.16 18.15
C THR A 251 -5.38 14.71 16.74
N GLU A 252 -4.19 14.12 16.59
CA GLU A 252 -3.73 13.66 15.29
C GLU A 252 -4.55 12.46 14.80
N LEU A 253 -4.87 11.48 15.66
CA LEU A 253 -5.71 10.33 15.28
C LEU A 253 -7.13 10.75 14.88
N ILE A 254 -7.69 11.80 15.51
CA ILE A 254 -8.98 12.38 15.12
C ILE A 254 -8.93 12.91 13.69
N LYS A 255 -7.83 13.58 13.27
CA LYS A 255 -7.67 14.05 11.89
C LYS A 255 -7.74 12.91 10.87
N TYR A 256 -7.08 11.76 11.16
CA TYR A 256 -7.19 10.57 10.31
C TYR A 256 -8.63 10.08 10.17
N LYS A 257 -9.35 10.00 11.30
CA LYS A 257 -10.77 9.61 11.31
C LYS A 257 -11.63 10.57 10.50
N GLU A 258 -11.48 11.88 10.71
CA GLU A 258 -12.22 12.92 9.99
C GLU A 258 -11.88 12.96 8.50
N ALA A 259 -10.64 12.61 8.13
CA ALA A 259 -10.22 12.45 6.75
C ALA A 259 -10.82 11.23 6.04
N GLY A 260 -11.54 10.35 6.75
CA GLY A 260 -12.22 9.17 6.18
C GLY A 260 -11.38 7.88 6.24
N VAL A 261 -10.42 7.81 7.13
CA VAL A 261 -9.65 6.57 7.39
C VAL A 261 -10.49 5.63 8.25
N ASN A 262 -10.66 4.38 7.80
CA ASN A 262 -11.41 3.35 8.53
C ASN A 262 -10.50 2.50 9.42
N THR A 263 -9.30 2.22 8.93
CA THR A 263 -8.33 1.36 9.61
C THR A 263 -6.98 2.06 9.66
N ILE A 264 -6.41 2.18 10.85
CA ILE A 264 -5.09 2.77 11.04
C ILE A 264 -4.09 1.68 11.48
N ARG A 265 -2.98 1.57 10.77
CA ARG A 265 -1.86 0.72 11.15
C ARG A 265 -0.90 1.55 12.01
N ILE A 266 -0.71 1.14 13.22
CA ILE A 266 0.20 1.82 14.14
C ILE A 266 1.60 1.22 14.01
N ASP A 267 2.60 2.08 13.80
CA ASP A 267 4.01 1.78 14.03
C ASP A 267 4.39 2.37 15.41
N PRO A 268 4.37 1.53 16.46
CA PRO A 268 4.57 2.02 17.82
C PRO A 268 6.04 2.32 18.06
N ASP A 269 6.32 3.47 18.66
CA ASP A 269 7.65 3.80 19.14
C ASP A 269 8.06 2.88 20.28
N GLY A 270 9.38 2.66 20.44
CA GLY A 270 10.00 1.85 21.47
C GLY A 270 11.15 1.00 20.94
N GLU A 271 12.18 0.83 21.75
CA GLU A 271 13.35 0.00 21.42
C GLU A 271 13.08 -1.48 21.71
N THR A 272 12.31 -1.74 22.77
CA THR A 272 11.96 -3.10 23.22
C THR A 272 10.52 -3.47 22.83
N VAL A 273 10.23 -4.76 22.84
CA VAL A 273 8.86 -5.27 22.62
C VAL A 273 7.89 -4.72 23.68
N ASN A 274 8.32 -4.62 24.94
CA ASN A 274 7.47 -4.13 26.01
C ASN A 274 7.12 -2.66 25.82
N GLU A 275 8.08 -1.80 25.52
CA GLU A 275 7.82 -0.39 25.24
C GLU A 275 6.83 -0.21 24.06
N ARG A 276 6.96 -1.02 23.01
CA ARG A 276 6.01 -0.99 21.88
C ARG A 276 4.62 -1.47 22.27
N LEU A 277 4.52 -2.43 23.18
CA LEU A 277 3.23 -2.88 23.73
C LEU A 277 2.59 -1.80 24.58
N ASP A 278 3.36 -1.11 25.43
CA ASP A 278 2.89 0.01 26.25
C ASP A 278 2.36 1.13 25.35
N THR A 279 3.10 1.50 24.29
CA THR A 279 2.62 2.46 23.27
C THR A 279 1.29 1.99 22.64
N LEU A 280 1.16 0.72 22.28
CA LEU A 280 -0.08 0.21 21.70
C LEU A 280 -1.25 0.20 22.67
N GLU A 281 -1.03 -0.10 23.95
CA GLU A 281 -2.07 -0.03 24.98
C GLU A 281 -2.61 1.40 25.10
N GLU A 282 -1.74 2.40 25.14
CA GLU A 282 -2.11 3.80 25.22
C GLU A 282 -2.88 4.27 24.00
N VAL A 283 -2.39 3.90 22.79
CA VAL A 283 -3.12 4.16 21.53
C VAL A 283 -4.49 3.53 21.51
N MET A 284 -4.62 2.27 21.96
CA MET A 284 -5.92 1.60 22.02
C MET A 284 -6.86 2.27 23.00
N ALA A 285 -6.35 2.79 24.13
CA ALA A 285 -7.16 3.57 25.06
C ALA A 285 -7.68 4.87 24.44
N ILE A 286 -6.90 5.52 23.57
CA ILE A 286 -7.33 6.69 22.80
C ILE A 286 -8.39 6.30 21.76
N ILE A 287 -8.10 5.29 20.92
CA ILE A 287 -9.01 4.85 19.85
C ILE A 287 -10.40 4.47 20.39
N ASN A 288 -10.46 3.84 21.56
CA ASN A 288 -11.72 3.47 22.18
C ASN A 288 -12.55 4.67 22.69
N ARG A 289 -11.96 5.88 22.77
CA ARG A 289 -12.65 7.11 23.18
C ARG A 289 -13.15 7.95 22.02
N ILE A 290 -12.47 7.90 20.87
CA ILE A 290 -12.78 8.69 19.68
C ILE A 290 -13.61 7.89 18.66
#